data_0c3fc30fcbd723c2cda38e339d543c86
#
_entry.id   0c3fc30fcbd723c2cda38e339d543c86
#
_cell.length_a   1.000
_cell.length_b   1.000
_cell.length_c   1.000
_cell.angle_alpha   90.00
_cell.angle_beta   90.00
_cell.angle_gamma   90.00
#
_symmetry.space_group_name_H-M   'P 1'
#
loop_
_entity.id
_entity.type
_entity.pdbx_description
1 polymer ?
#
loop_
_entity_poly.entity_id
_entity_poly.type
_entity_poly.pdbx_seq_one_letter_code
_entity_poly.pdbx_strand_id
1 'polypeptide(L)'
;MGWVSTERNHDEQPITVGVIDDDPMICQMMRLILEDYSSGRISVAFACTNAADAIEHASHNPPDVVLADIAMPGMDGIESTRQLRMLPDPPHVLILTSLSPNNTVERAIEAGAEGFVSKTDAPEDIIRRVADVCEGEPQFNPASQRQLIGDLHQHQPQSLSLIHI
;
A
#
# COMPACT_ATOMS: atom_id res chain seq x y z
N MET A 1 -12.07 32.22 -2.09
CA MET A 1 -12.19 31.48 -2.45
C MET A 1 -11.24 30.84 -3.02
N GLY A 2 -10.53 31.15 -3.62
CA GLY A 2 -9.63 30.43 -4.19
C GLY A 2 -8.78 29.60 -3.44
N TRP A 3 -8.66 29.79 -2.29
CA TRP A 3 -7.73 29.09 -1.60
C TRP A 3 -8.07 27.72 -1.49
N VAL A 4 -9.04 27.43 -1.83
CA VAL A 4 -9.47 26.26 -1.75
C VAL A 4 -8.71 25.28 -1.85
N SER A 5 -7.99 25.14 -1.95
CA SER A 5 -7.51 24.14 -1.80
C SER A 5 -6.96 23.27 -2.44
N THR A 6 -6.10 22.96 -1.96
CA THR A 6 -5.36 21.94 -2.31
C THR A 6 -5.98 20.71 -1.90
N GLU A 7 -6.96 20.67 -1.15
CA GLU A 7 -7.54 19.45 -0.76
C GLU A 7 -8.32 18.87 -1.88
N ARG A 8 -8.14 17.60 -2.12
CA ARG A 8 -8.88 16.93 -3.16
C ARG A 8 -10.34 16.91 -2.79
N ASN A 9 -11.14 17.28 -3.74
CA ASN A 9 -12.57 17.16 -3.55
C ASN A 9 -12.96 15.76 -3.96
N HIS A 10 -13.10 14.90 -3.02
CA HIS A 10 -13.38 13.49 -3.32
C HIS A 10 -14.73 13.31 -4.00
N ASP A 11 -15.59 14.30 -3.92
CA ASP A 11 -16.86 14.18 -4.61
C ASP A 11 -16.73 14.42 -6.09
N GLU A 12 -15.71 15.14 -6.50
CA GLU A 12 -15.54 15.47 -7.89
C GLU A 12 -14.46 14.67 -8.60
N GLN A 13 -13.44 14.26 -7.89
CA GLN A 13 -12.35 13.53 -8.51
C GLN A 13 -12.10 12.25 -7.78
N PRO A 14 -12.09 11.13 -8.50
CA PRO A 14 -11.80 9.86 -7.83
C PRO A 14 -10.36 9.81 -7.35
N ILE A 15 -10.14 9.01 -6.33
CA ILE A 15 -8.79 8.68 -5.88
C ILE A 15 -8.22 7.73 -6.93
N THR A 16 -6.99 8.00 -7.37
CA THR A 16 -6.37 7.13 -8.37
C THR A 16 -5.43 6.15 -7.67
N VAL A 17 -5.52 4.90 -8.06
CA VAL A 17 -4.75 3.83 -7.43
C VAL A 17 -4.04 3.00 -8.48
N GLY A 18 -2.78 2.68 -8.21
CA GLY A 18 -2.05 1.71 -9.00
C GLY A 18 -1.94 0.40 -8.24
N VAL A 19 -1.95 -0.72 -8.92
CA VAL A 19 -1.83 -2.03 -8.31
C VAL A 19 -0.65 -2.75 -8.93
N ILE A 20 0.19 -3.36 -8.09
CA ILE A 20 1.31 -4.18 -8.54
C ILE A 20 1.19 -5.54 -7.88
N ASP A 21 0.97 -6.58 -8.67
CA ASP A 21 0.90 -7.94 -8.16
C ASP A 21 1.21 -8.88 -9.32
N ASP A 22 2.12 -9.82 -9.12
CA ASP A 22 2.53 -10.70 -10.21
C ASP A 22 1.45 -11.69 -10.62
N ASP A 23 0.35 -11.77 -9.88
CA ASP A 23 -0.77 -12.62 -10.22
C ASP A 23 -1.83 -11.79 -10.95
N PRO A 24 -2.06 -12.05 -12.24
CA PRO A 24 -3.06 -11.28 -12.98
C PRO A 24 -4.46 -11.37 -12.41
N MET A 25 -4.78 -12.48 -11.73
CA MET A 25 -6.09 -12.64 -11.12
C MET A 25 -6.26 -11.65 -9.96
N ILE A 26 -5.20 -11.44 -9.20
CA ILE A 26 -5.26 -10.46 -8.10
C ILE A 26 -5.41 -9.07 -8.67
N CYS A 27 -4.72 -8.77 -9.76
CA CYS A 27 -4.87 -7.47 -10.42
C CYS A 27 -6.32 -7.23 -10.84
N GLN A 28 -6.97 -8.24 -11.43
CA GLN A 28 -8.35 -8.10 -11.83
C GLN A 28 -9.28 -7.98 -10.64
N MET A 29 -9.03 -8.75 -9.59
CA MET A 29 -9.85 -8.70 -8.39
C MET A 29 -9.74 -7.32 -7.73
N MET A 30 -8.54 -6.79 -7.64
CA MET A 30 -8.35 -5.48 -7.04
C MET A 30 -9.01 -4.38 -7.86
N ARG A 31 -8.94 -4.47 -9.19
CA ARG A 31 -9.62 -3.49 -10.03
C ARG A 31 -11.13 -3.52 -9.77
N LEU A 32 -11.70 -4.72 -9.69
CA LEU A 32 -13.12 -4.85 -9.42
C LEU A 32 -13.47 -4.27 -8.04
N ILE A 33 -12.69 -4.63 -7.03
CA ILE A 33 -12.95 -4.13 -5.68
C ILE A 33 -12.84 -2.61 -5.64
N LEU A 34 -11.77 -2.08 -6.17
CA LEU A 34 -11.50 -0.65 -6.04
C LEU A 34 -12.47 0.19 -6.85
N GLU A 35 -12.85 -0.26 -8.03
CA GLU A 35 -13.73 0.55 -8.87
C GLU A 35 -15.18 0.30 -8.60
N ASP A 36 -15.60 -0.97 -8.61
CA ASP A 36 -17.03 -1.26 -8.49
C ASP A 36 -17.54 -1.12 -7.08
N TYR A 37 -16.84 -1.68 -6.11
CA TYR A 37 -17.32 -1.61 -4.74
C TYR A 37 -17.23 -0.20 -4.16
N SER A 38 -16.39 0.66 -4.73
CA SER A 38 -16.30 2.03 -4.27
C SER A 38 -17.33 2.92 -4.93
N SER A 39 -18.10 2.38 -5.87
CA SER A 39 -19.09 3.14 -6.65
C SER A 39 -18.43 4.31 -7.38
N GLY A 40 -17.25 4.05 -7.92
CA GLY A 40 -16.57 5.06 -8.72
C GLY A 40 -15.77 6.07 -7.92
N ARG A 41 -15.70 5.94 -6.61
CA ARG A 41 -14.88 6.86 -5.82
C ARG A 41 -13.39 6.60 -6.01
N ILE A 42 -13.03 5.43 -6.51
CA ILE A 42 -11.64 5.08 -6.79
C ILE A 42 -11.56 4.68 -8.26
N SER A 43 -10.51 5.13 -8.90
CA SER A 43 -10.21 4.79 -10.30
C SER A 43 -8.86 4.12 -10.33
N VAL A 44 -8.75 2.99 -10.99
CA VAL A 44 -7.48 2.26 -11.08
C VAL A 44 -6.70 2.79 -12.27
N ALA A 45 -5.58 3.44 -11.97
CA ALA A 45 -4.75 4.03 -13.02
C ALA A 45 -3.93 2.98 -13.75
N PHE A 46 -3.49 1.95 -13.05
CA PHE A 46 -2.80 0.84 -13.68
C PHE A 46 -2.88 -0.37 -12.77
N ALA A 47 -2.76 -1.55 -13.38
CA ALA A 47 -2.63 -2.80 -12.64
C ALA A 47 -1.58 -3.59 -13.39
N CYS A 48 -0.38 -3.62 -12.86
CA CYS A 48 0.77 -4.20 -13.52
C CYS A 48 1.23 -5.46 -12.80
N THR A 49 1.77 -6.39 -13.56
CA THR A 49 2.24 -7.65 -12.97
C THR A 49 3.74 -7.61 -12.68
N ASN A 50 4.37 -6.48 -12.87
CA ASN A 50 5.77 -6.32 -12.47
C ASN A 50 5.99 -4.87 -12.05
N ALA A 51 7.01 -4.68 -11.22
CA ALA A 51 7.26 -3.38 -10.63
C ALA A 51 7.82 -2.38 -11.63
N ALA A 52 8.61 -2.84 -12.60
CA ALA A 52 9.24 -1.91 -13.54
C ALA A 52 8.19 -1.15 -14.34
N ASP A 53 7.17 -1.86 -14.84
CA ASP A 53 6.10 -1.21 -15.60
C ASP A 53 5.34 -0.25 -14.72
N ALA A 54 5.08 -0.64 -13.47
CA ALA A 54 4.32 0.20 -12.56
C ALA A 54 5.07 1.48 -12.24
N ILE A 55 6.38 1.39 -12.00
CA ILE A 55 7.17 2.56 -11.69
C ILE A 55 7.22 3.49 -12.89
N GLU A 56 7.29 2.94 -14.09
CA GLU A 56 7.27 3.76 -15.28
C GLU A 56 5.94 4.49 -15.41
N HIS A 57 4.83 3.80 -15.20
CA HIS A 57 3.52 4.45 -15.22
C HIS A 57 3.47 5.56 -14.18
N ALA A 58 3.92 5.28 -12.97
CA ALA A 58 3.84 6.24 -11.89
C ALA A 58 4.75 7.45 -12.12
N SER A 59 5.87 7.25 -12.81
CA SER A 59 6.77 8.36 -13.07
C SER A 59 6.18 9.35 -14.07
N HIS A 60 5.34 8.88 -14.98
CA HIS A 60 4.72 9.77 -15.98
C HIS A 60 3.40 10.33 -15.47
N ASN A 61 2.68 9.58 -14.68
CA ASN A 61 1.36 10.00 -14.23
C ASN A 61 1.12 9.40 -12.83
N PRO A 62 1.64 10.04 -11.79
CA PRO A 62 1.61 9.45 -10.44
C PRO A 62 0.18 9.28 -9.93
N PRO A 63 -0.17 8.09 -9.46
CA PRO A 63 -1.45 7.90 -8.80
C PRO A 63 -1.39 8.43 -7.38
N ASP A 64 -2.54 8.50 -6.73
CA ASP A 64 -2.57 8.92 -5.34
C ASP A 64 -2.01 7.83 -4.42
N VAL A 65 -2.31 6.57 -4.73
CA VAL A 65 -1.94 5.44 -3.88
C VAL A 65 -1.49 4.28 -4.77
N VAL A 66 -0.50 3.52 -4.33
CA VAL A 66 -0.11 2.27 -4.98
C VAL A 66 -0.26 1.15 -3.96
N LEU A 67 -0.91 0.07 -4.36
CA LEU A 67 -0.95 -1.17 -3.61
C LEU A 67 0.10 -2.09 -4.22
N ALA A 68 1.13 -2.42 -3.47
CA ALA A 68 2.28 -3.16 -4.00
C ALA A 68 2.41 -4.50 -3.29
N ASP A 69 2.36 -5.58 -4.07
CA ASP A 69 2.56 -6.94 -3.54
C ASP A 69 3.94 -7.04 -2.92
N ILE A 70 4.01 -7.69 -1.76
CA ILE A 70 5.25 -7.78 -1.05
C ILE A 70 6.22 -8.76 -1.69
N ALA A 71 5.73 -9.84 -2.24
CA ALA A 71 6.60 -10.90 -2.77
C ALA A 71 6.40 -11.04 -4.27
N MET A 72 7.36 -10.57 -5.03
CA MET A 72 7.32 -10.68 -6.49
C MET A 72 8.71 -11.07 -7.00
N PRO A 73 8.77 -11.81 -8.10
CA PRO A 73 10.07 -12.10 -8.72
C PRO A 73 10.74 -10.81 -9.18
N GLY A 74 12.03 -10.77 -9.07
CA GLY A 74 12.78 -9.59 -9.48
C GLY A 74 12.72 -8.52 -8.42
N MET A 75 12.02 -7.44 -8.70
CA MET A 75 11.91 -6.34 -7.74
C MET A 75 10.70 -6.59 -6.84
N ASP A 76 10.93 -6.81 -5.56
CA ASP A 76 9.85 -7.10 -4.62
C ASP A 76 9.15 -5.81 -4.18
N GLY A 77 8.15 -5.96 -3.34
CA GLY A 77 7.33 -4.82 -2.91
C GLY A 77 8.08 -3.81 -2.08
N ILE A 78 9.12 -4.23 -1.37
CA ILE A 78 9.88 -3.29 -0.55
C ILE A 78 10.75 -2.42 -1.44
N GLU A 79 11.42 -3.01 -2.41
CA GLU A 79 12.25 -2.24 -3.32
C GLU A 79 11.40 -1.34 -4.21
N SER A 80 10.25 -1.84 -4.68
CA SER A 80 9.37 -1.01 -5.48
C SER A 80 8.81 0.15 -4.66
N THR A 81 8.52 -0.08 -3.38
CA THR A 81 8.09 1.00 -2.49
C THR A 81 9.16 2.07 -2.40
N ARG A 82 10.42 1.65 -2.20
CA ARG A 82 11.51 2.61 -2.08
C ARG A 82 11.61 3.47 -3.34
N GLN A 83 11.52 2.86 -4.50
CA GLN A 83 11.62 3.59 -5.75
C GLN A 83 10.42 4.51 -5.99
N LEU A 84 9.22 4.04 -5.67
CA LEU A 84 8.03 4.87 -5.82
C LEU A 84 8.10 6.10 -4.91
N ARG A 85 8.59 5.91 -3.69
CA ARG A 85 8.67 7.02 -2.75
C ARG A 85 9.78 8.02 -3.10
N MET A 86 10.68 7.66 -4.01
CA MET A 86 11.72 8.57 -4.47
C MET A 86 11.32 9.37 -5.70
N LEU A 87 10.15 9.13 -6.26
CA LEU A 87 9.69 9.89 -7.41
C LEU A 87 9.43 11.36 -7.01
N PRO A 88 9.50 12.27 -7.96
CA PRO A 88 9.27 13.69 -7.64
C PRO A 88 7.90 13.95 -7.01
N ASP A 89 6.89 13.18 -7.41
CA ASP A 89 5.56 13.32 -6.84
C ASP A 89 5.17 11.92 -6.35
N PRO A 90 5.67 11.53 -5.17
CA PRO A 90 5.55 10.15 -4.74
C PRO A 90 4.13 9.80 -4.31
N PRO A 91 3.62 8.65 -4.77
CA PRO A 91 2.33 8.19 -4.28
C PRO A 91 2.45 7.65 -2.87
N HIS A 92 1.32 7.58 -2.18
CA HIS A 92 1.27 6.82 -0.95
C HIS A 92 1.39 5.34 -1.33
N VAL A 93 2.04 4.54 -0.51
CA VAL A 93 2.22 3.13 -0.82
C VAL A 93 1.68 2.28 0.33
N LEU A 94 0.79 1.36 0.01
CA LEU A 94 0.31 0.34 0.93
C LEU A 94 0.79 -1.01 0.42
N ILE A 95 1.34 -1.81 1.30
CA ILE A 95 1.82 -3.14 0.92
C ILE A 95 0.64 -4.09 0.87
N LEU A 96 0.53 -4.82 -0.24
CA LEU A 96 -0.52 -5.80 -0.44
C LEU A 96 0.07 -7.17 -0.12
N THR A 97 -0.53 -7.90 0.79
CA THR A 97 0.06 -9.14 1.24
C THR A 97 -1.01 -10.19 1.54
N SER A 98 -0.65 -11.45 1.36
CA SER A 98 -1.53 -12.55 1.72
C SER A 98 -1.38 -12.91 3.19
N LEU A 99 -0.22 -12.66 3.75
CA LEU A 99 0.08 -13.04 5.13
C LEU A 99 0.79 -11.88 5.80
N SER A 100 0.89 -11.94 7.11
CA SER A 100 1.64 -10.94 7.85
C SER A 100 3.06 -11.48 8.06
N PRO A 101 3.96 -11.21 7.16
CA PRO A 101 5.29 -11.81 7.25
C PRO A 101 6.11 -11.19 8.38
N ASN A 102 6.98 -11.99 8.93
CA ASN A 102 7.87 -11.52 9.97
C ASN A 102 8.90 -10.59 9.39
N ASN A 103 9.29 -9.60 10.14
CA ASN A 103 10.34 -8.66 9.76
C ASN A 103 10.05 -7.83 8.54
N THR A 104 8.98 -8.11 7.83
CA THR A 104 8.67 -7.38 6.62
C THR A 104 8.03 -6.05 6.93
N VAL A 105 7.31 -5.96 8.05
CA VAL A 105 6.63 -4.73 8.45
C VAL A 105 7.66 -3.61 8.63
N GLU A 106 8.72 -3.90 9.39
CA GLU A 106 9.73 -2.88 9.66
C GLU A 106 10.44 -2.46 8.39
N ARG A 107 10.81 -3.43 7.56
CA ARG A 107 11.50 -3.12 6.31
C ARG A 107 10.63 -2.31 5.37
N ALA A 108 9.35 -2.61 5.32
CA ALA A 108 8.43 -1.88 4.46
C ALA A 108 8.26 -0.44 4.93
N ILE A 109 8.17 -0.24 6.23
CA ILE A 109 8.06 1.10 6.78
C ILE A 109 9.33 1.91 6.48
N GLU A 110 10.49 1.28 6.62
CA GLU A 110 11.75 1.96 6.31
C GLU A 110 11.82 2.36 4.85
N ALA A 111 11.21 1.56 3.97
CA ALA A 111 11.19 1.89 2.55
C ALA A 111 10.19 2.99 2.22
N GLY A 112 9.31 3.33 3.14
CA GLY A 112 8.34 4.41 2.94
C GLY A 112 6.90 3.97 2.82
N ALA A 113 6.60 2.69 3.06
CA ALA A 113 5.21 2.22 3.04
C ALA A 113 4.46 2.82 4.21
N GLU A 114 3.20 3.14 3.98
CA GLU A 114 2.39 3.77 5.00
C GLU A 114 1.36 2.83 5.60
N GLY A 115 1.36 1.59 5.20
CA GLY A 115 0.49 0.59 5.80
C GLY A 115 0.44 -0.69 5.01
N PHE A 116 -0.45 -1.56 5.42
CA PHE A 116 -0.62 -2.88 4.83
C PHE A 116 -2.08 -3.14 4.53
N VAL A 117 -2.33 -3.84 3.44
CA VAL A 117 -3.66 -4.31 3.06
C VAL A 117 -3.52 -5.80 2.81
N SER A 118 -4.39 -6.60 3.43
CA SER A 118 -4.39 -8.02 3.19
C SER A 118 -5.22 -8.33 1.95
N LYS A 119 -4.74 -9.27 1.15
CA LYS A 119 -5.50 -9.71 -0.04
C LYS A 119 -6.82 -10.35 0.35
N THR A 120 -6.99 -10.69 1.63
CA THR A 120 -8.24 -11.28 2.11
C THR A 120 -9.09 -10.29 2.91
N ASP A 121 -8.68 -9.03 2.98
CA ASP A 121 -9.51 -8.03 3.66
C ASP A 121 -10.82 -7.84 2.90
N ALA A 122 -11.86 -7.48 3.62
CA ALA A 122 -13.15 -7.21 2.98
C ALA A 122 -13.02 -6.01 2.06
N PRO A 123 -13.76 -5.98 0.94
CA PRO A 123 -13.67 -4.86 0.01
C PRO A 123 -13.87 -3.51 0.68
N GLU A 124 -14.80 -3.40 1.62
CA GLU A 124 -15.03 -2.13 2.31
C GLU A 124 -13.81 -1.68 3.09
N ASP A 125 -13.08 -2.63 3.67
CA ASP A 125 -11.89 -2.31 4.45
C ASP A 125 -10.76 -1.84 3.55
N ILE A 126 -10.60 -2.48 2.39
CA ILE A 126 -9.58 -2.08 1.44
C ILE A 126 -9.85 -0.66 0.96
N ILE A 127 -11.09 -0.37 0.61
CA ILE A 127 -11.48 0.95 0.13
C ILE A 127 -11.24 2.00 1.21
N ARG A 128 -11.61 1.67 2.45
CA ARG A 128 -11.42 2.63 3.54
C ARG A 128 -9.96 2.93 3.78
N ARG A 129 -9.08 1.91 3.71
CA ARG A 129 -7.66 2.14 3.93
C ARG A 129 -7.07 3.01 2.84
N VAL A 130 -7.51 2.82 1.60
CA VAL A 130 -7.05 3.65 0.50
C VAL A 130 -7.48 5.09 0.72
N ALA A 131 -8.72 5.30 1.12
CA ALA A 131 -9.22 6.65 1.36
C ALA A 131 -8.48 7.32 2.53
N ASP A 132 -8.27 6.55 3.60
CA ASP A 132 -7.65 7.11 4.79
C ASP A 132 -6.19 7.48 4.57
N VAL A 133 -5.45 6.68 3.81
CA VAL A 133 -4.05 7.00 3.58
C VAL A 133 -3.91 8.28 2.76
N CYS A 134 -4.87 8.58 1.91
CA CYS A 134 -4.86 9.83 1.15
C CYS A 134 -5.01 11.03 2.07
N GLU A 135 -5.57 10.83 3.27
CA GLU A 135 -5.68 11.88 4.25
C GLU A 135 -4.44 11.97 5.13
N GLY A 136 -3.44 11.13 4.85
CA GLY A 136 -2.20 11.16 5.62
C GLY A 136 -2.18 10.25 6.83
N GLU A 137 -3.15 9.36 6.98
CA GLU A 137 -3.22 8.48 8.13
C GLU A 137 -2.61 7.13 7.82
N PRO A 138 -1.59 6.67 8.55
CA PRO A 138 -1.00 5.36 8.31
C PRO A 138 -2.04 4.27 8.46
N GLN A 139 -1.99 3.27 7.57
CA GLN A 139 -2.99 2.23 7.56
C GLN A 139 -2.36 0.88 7.85
N PHE A 140 -2.26 0.56 9.13
CA PHE A 140 -1.79 -0.74 9.57
C PHE A 140 -2.98 -1.48 10.14
N ASN A 141 -3.22 -2.72 9.69
CA ASN A 141 -4.28 -3.50 10.29
C ASN A 141 -3.83 -3.96 11.67
N PRO A 142 -4.74 -4.41 12.54
CA PRO A 142 -4.34 -4.76 13.91
C PRO A 142 -3.27 -5.84 13.98
N ALA A 143 -3.31 -6.82 13.07
CA ALA A 143 -2.30 -7.87 13.09
C ALA A 143 -0.93 -7.30 12.73
N SER A 144 -0.86 -6.41 11.74
CA SER A 144 0.41 -5.82 11.35
C SER A 144 0.96 -4.92 12.45
N GLN A 145 0.07 -4.21 13.15
CA GLN A 145 0.51 -3.36 14.25
C GLN A 145 1.08 -4.20 15.38
N ARG A 146 0.43 -5.32 15.70
CA ARG A 146 0.95 -6.20 16.74
C ARG A 146 2.29 -6.79 16.34
N GLN A 147 2.45 -7.13 15.05
CA GLN A 147 3.71 -7.65 14.58
C GLN A 147 4.82 -6.61 14.70
N LEU A 148 4.52 -5.37 14.38
CA LEU A 148 5.51 -4.30 14.52
C LEU A 148 5.95 -4.15 15.97
N ILE A 149 5.01 -4.17 16.91
CA ILE A 149 5.36 -4.08 18.31
C ILE A 149 6.20 -5.27 18.72
N GLY A 150 5.85 -6.46 18.26
CA GLY A 150 6.63 -7.64 18.56
C GLY A 150 8.05 -7.56 18.03
N ASP A 151 8.22 -7.06 16.81
CA ASP A 151 9.54 -6.91 16.22
C ASP A 151 10.37 -5.92 17.02
N LEU A 152 9.78 -4.83 17.47
CA LEU A 152 10.51 -3.88 18.30
C LEU A 152 10.95 -4.51 19.61
N HIS A 153 10.07 -5.31 20.21
CA HIS A 153 10.44 -5.98 21.45
C HIS A 153 11.56 -6.99 21.21
N GLN A 154 11.55 -7.67 20.09
CA GLN A 154 12.59 -8.65 19.80
C GLN A 154 13.95 -8.01 19.61
N HIS A 155 13.99 -6.75 19.31
CA HIS A 155 15.26 -6.07 19.15
C HIS A 155 15.84 -5.58 20.48
N GLN A 156 15.13 -5.77 21.57
CA GLN A 156 15.64 -5.36 22.87
C GLN A 156 16.51 -6.48 23.43
N PRO A 157 17.64 -6.13 24.01
CA PRO A 157 18.58 -7.15 24.46
C PRO A 157 17.99 -8.19 25.36
N GLN A 158 17.12 -7.77 26.26
CA GLN A 158 16.61 -8.75 27.16
C GLN A 158 15.56 -9.60 26.56
N SER A 159 15.12 -9.25 25.43
CA SER A 159 14.04 -10.06 24.93
C SER A 159 14.53 -11.34 24.41
N LEU A 160 15.67 -11.51 24.69
CA LEU A 160 16.14 -12.57 24.20
C LEU A 160 15.64 -13.63 24.59
N SER A 161 15.35 -13.61 25.24
CA SER A 161 14.96 -14.62 25.57
C SER A 161 13.96 -15.06 25.30
N LEU A 162 13.74 -14.81 25.26
CA LEU A 162 12.89 -15.24 24.93
C LEU A 162 12.10 -15.40 24.54
N ILE A 163 11.78 -15.13 24.76
CA ILE A 163 11.02 -15.09 24.61
C ILE A 163 10.29 -15.07 23.91
N HIS A 164 10.15 -14.92 23.89
CA HIS A 164 9.51 -14.74 23.20
C HIS A 164 8.69 -14.73 23.00
N ILE A 165 8.66 -14.53 23.36
CA ILE A 165 8.03 -14.37 23.22
C ILE A 165 7.55 -14.02 22.85
#